data_f1dde798d746f38cdef0ec4a6ca868d4
#
_entry.id   f1dde798d746f38cdef0ec4a6ca868d4
#
_cell.length_a   1.000
_cell.length_b   1.000
_cell.length_c   1.000
_cell.angle_alpha   90.00
_cell.angle_beta   90.00
_cell.angle_gamma   90.00
#
_symmetry.space_group_name_H-M   'P 1'
#
loop_
_entity.id
_entity.type
_entity.pdbx_description
1 polymer ?
#
loop_
_entity_poly.entity_id
_entity_poly.type
_entity_poly.pdbx_seq_one_letter_code
_entity_poly.pdbx_strand_id
1 'polypeptide(L)'
;MTKTIEITKIVAVDDTIKYEIHDHTGLYLLKNEKIEAWVKFYNAESFGFSPESLPESILALPVTLYLIPVTWFYGVELVVPSMDKTLCDNLPIIYATYSKIYGPFKEEWCGKVTAKTVVENKMPKSRFDNIVFFSGGVDAVHL
;
A
#
# COMPACT_ATOMS: atom_id res chain seq x y z
N MET A 1 -15.61 4.43 19.12
CA MET A 1 -15.43 3.50 17.98
C MET A 1 -14.17 3.89 17.23
N THR A 2 -13.26 2.94 17.00
CA THR A 2 -12.05 3.21 16.21
C THR A 2 -12.48 3.40 14.75
N LYS A 3 -12.06 4.51 14.15
CA LYS A 3 -12.33 4.78 12.73
C LYS A 3 -11.37 3.96 11.88
N THR A 4 -11.89 3.06 11.07
CA THR A 4 -11.06 2.12 10.30
C THR A 4 -11.36 2.17 8.80
N ILE A 5 -10.32 1.95 8.01
CA ILE A 5 -10.41 1.54 6.60
C ILE A 5 -9.88 0.10 6.56
N GLU A 6 -10.61 -0.81 5.96
CA GLU A 6 -10.23 -2.22 5.90
C GLU A 6 -10.14 -2.72 4.46
N ILE A 7 -9.02 -3.34 4.12
CA ILE A 7 -8.88 -4.12 2.90
C ILE A 7 -9.41 -5.52 3.20
N THR A 8 -10.57 -5.85 2.65
CA THR A 8 -11.28 -7.10 2.96
C THR A 8 -10.98 -8.23 2.00
N LYS A 9 -10.56 -7.89 0.76
CA LYS A 9 -10.28 -8.89 -0.26
C LYS A 9 -9.20 -8.40 -1.21
N ILE A 10 -8.29 -9.30 -1.58
CA ILE A 10 -7.25 -9.09 -2.58
C ILE A 10 -7.28 -10.28 -3.53
N VAL A 11 -7.42 -10.03 -4.83
CA VAL A 11 -7.45 -11.08 -5.85
C VAL A 11 -6.60 -10.64 -7.04
N ALA A 12 -5.66 -11.48 -7.43
CA ALA A 12 -4.93 -11.34 -8.68
C ALA A 12 -5.60 -12.19 -9.76
N VAL A 13 -5.83 -11.60 -10.92
CA VAL A 13 -6.36 -12.27 -12.12
C VAL A 13 -5.63 -11.71 -13.33
N ASP A 14 -4.98 -12.57 -14.06
CA ASP A 14 -4.13 -12.22 -15.21
C ASP A 14 -3.06 -11.18 -14.83
N ASP A 15 -3.12 -10.00 -15.43
CA ASP A 15 -2.22 -8.86 -15.20
C ASP A 15 -2.73 -7.85 -14.16
N THR A 16 -3.82 -8.16 -13.44
CA THR A 16 -4.55 -7.20 -12.61
C THR A 16 -4.71 -7.70 -11.19
N ILE A 17 -4.41 -6.83 -10.22
CA ILE A 17 -4.74 -7.04 -8.81
C ILE A 17 -6.01 -6.22 -8.50
N LYS A 18 -7.01 -6.86 -7.94
CA LYS A 18 -8.26 -6.23 -7.51
C LYS A 18 -8.37 -6.24 -5.99
N TYR A 19 -8.87 -5.14 -5.44
CA TYR A 19 -9.02 -4.92 -4.01
C TYR A 19 -10.46 -4.55 -3.70
N GLU A 20 -10.99 -5.11 -2.62
CA GLU A 20 -12.21 -4.66 -1.98
C GLU A 20 -11.86 -3.96 -0.68
N ILE A 21 -12.32 -2.71 -0.51
CA ILE A 21 -11.95 -1.84 0.60
C ILE A 21 -13.23 -1.31 1.23
N HIS A 22 -13.30 -1.39 2.56
CA HIS A 22 -14.41 -0.86 3.34
C HIS A 22 -13.96 0.33 4.18
N ASP A 23 -14.70 1.43 4.08
CA ASP A 23 -14.50 2.64 4.87
C ASP A 23 -15.51 2.68 6.01
N HIS A 24 -15.07 2.31 7.21
CA HIS A 24 -15.86 2.33 8.45
C HIS A 24 -15.63 3.61 9.25
N THR A 25 -15.01 4.63 8.67
CA THR A 25 -14.68 5.87 9.40
C THR A 25 -15.88 6.75 9.66
N GLY A 26 -16.94 6.62 8.86
CA GLY A 26 -18.07 7.54 8.82
C GLY A 26 -17.70 8.92 8.25
N LEU A 27 -16.47 9.09 7.75
CA LEU A 27 -15.99 10.35 7.15
C LEU A 27 -16.06 10.34 5.63
N TYR A 28 -16.42 9.20 5.04
CA TYR A 28 -16.47 8.99 3.59
C TYR A 28 -15.16 9.35 2.89
N LEU A 29 -14.03 9.00 3.51
CA LEU A 29 -12.68 9.30 2.99
C LEU A 29 -12.44 8.72 1.61
N LEU A 30 -13.09 7.59 1.33
CA LEU A 30 -13.01 6.90 0.05
C LEU A 30 -14.28 7.11 -0.80
N LYS A 31 -15.07 8.15 -0.53
CA LYS A 31 -16.31 8.51 -1.23
C LYS A 31 -17.49 7.58 -0.93
N ASN A 32 -17.31 6.28 -0.84
CA ASN A 32 -18.31 5.27 -0.52
C ASN A 32 -17.84 4.39 0.63
N GLU A 33 -18.76 3.78 1.38
CA GLU A 33 -18.43 2.83 2.44
C GLU A 33 -17.74 1.57 1.92
N LYS A 34 -18.04 1.18 0.69
CA LYS A 34 -17.39 0.07 -0.01
C LYS A 34 -16.92 0.55 -1.37
N ILE A 35 -15.66 0.30 -1.67
CA ILE A 35 -15.07 0.59 -2.98
C ILE A 35 -14.29 -0.61 -3.50
N GLU A 36 -14.18 -0.66 -4.81
CA GLU A 36 -13.27 -1.54 -5.53
C GLU A 36 -12.14 -0.69 -6.12
N ALA A 37 -10.91 -1.13 -5.90
CA ALA A 37 -9.72 -0.55 -6.51
C ALA A 37 -8.98 -1.64 -7.30
N TRP A 38 -8.13 -1.23 -8.22
CA TRP A 38 -7.34 -2.17 -9.00
C TRP A 38 -6.01 -1.57 -9.43
N VAL A 39 -5.03 -2.46 -9.63
CA VAL A 39 -3.73 -2.15 -10.21
C VAL A 39 -3.51 -3.09 -11.38
N LYS A 40 -3.20 -2.55 -12.55
CA LYS A 40 -2.95 -3.30 -13.77
C LYS A 40 -1.48 -3.16 -14.20
N PHE A 41 -0.85 -4.30 -14.49
CA PHE A 41 0.52 -4.38 -14.97
C PHE A 41 0.50 -4.57 -16.50
N TYR A 42 0.84 -3.54 -17.23
CA TYR A 42 0.90 -3.63 -18.69
C TYR A 42 2.13 -4.43 -19.14
N ASN A 43 1.92 -5.36 -20.07
CA ASN A 43 2.96 -6.23 -20.63
C ASN A 43 3.65 -7.15 -19.60
N ALA A 44 2.99 -7.48 -18.50
CA ALA A 44 3.54 -8.33 -17.45
C ALA A 44 4.12 -9.65 -17.98
N GLU A 45 3.41 -10.31 -18.89
CA GLU A 45 3.84 -11.57 -19.53
C GLU A 45 5.17 -11.43 -20.28
N SER A 46 5.39 -10.29 -20.95
CA SER A 46 6.64 -10.03 -21.69
C SER A 46 7.86 -9.98 -20.77
N PHE A 47 7.67 -9.73 -19.49
CA PHE A 47 8.69 -9.72 -18.45
C PHE A 47 8.71 -11.01 -17.62
N GLY A 48 7.90 -12.02 -17.99
CA GLY A 48 7.77 -13.25 -17.21
C GLY A 48 7.17 -13.04 -15.83
N PHE A 49 6.38 -11.98 -15.66
CA PHE A 49 5.74 -11.61 -14.41
C PHE A 49 4.26 -11.99 -14.41
N SER A 50 3.79 -12.65 -13.35
CA SER A 50 2.37 -12.93 -13.11
C SER A 50 2.02 -12.52 -11.68
N PRO A 51 1.10 -11.56 -11.50
CA PRO A 51 0.60 -11.20 -10.17
C PRO A 51 0.04 -12.39 -9.40
N GLU A 52 -0.59 -13.34 -10.09
CA GLU A 52 -1.18 -14.54 -9.46
C GLU A 52 -0.17 -15.41 -8.73
N SER A 53 1.12 -15.33 -9.12
CA SER A 53 2.20 -16.09 -8.48
C SER A 53 2.71 -15.47 -7.19
N LEU A 54 2.26 -14.24 -6.86
CA LEU A 54 2.74 -13.51 -5.70
C LEU A 54 1.92 -13.82 -4.44
N PRO A 55 2.56 -13.86 -3.27
CA PRO A 55 1.85 -14.00 -2.01
C PRO A 55 0.97 -12.77 -1.71
N GLU A 56 -0.12 -12.98 -0.99
CA GLU A 56 -1.07 -11.93 -0.64
C GLU A 56 -0.41 -10.72 0.04
N SER A 57 0.60 -10.96 0.89
CA SER A 57 1.35 -9.90 1.56
C SER A 57 2.11 -8.96 0.60
N ILE A 58 2.51 -9.46 -0.57
CA ILE A 58 3.12 -8.66 -1.64
C ILE A 58 2.03 -8.00 -2.49
N LEU A 59 0.94 -8.71 -2.80
CA LEU A 59 -0.20 -8.14 -3.52
C LEU A 59 -0.84 -6.98 -2.75
N ALA A 60 -0.77 -6.98 -1.43
CA ALA A 60 -1.30 -5.90 -0.58
C ALA A 60 -0.48 -4.60 -0.65
N LEU A 61 0.80 -4.64 -1.04
CA LEU A 61 1.70 -3.48 -0.99
C LEU A 61 1.18 -2.25 -1.75
N PRO A 62 0.75 -2.34 -3.02
CA PRO A 62 0.35 -1.15 -3.79
C PRO A 62 -0.77 -0.37 -3.12
N VAL A 63 -1.84 -1.05 -2.71
CA VAL A 63 -3.00 -0.40 -2.09
C VAL A 63 -2.69 0.08 -0.67
N THR A 64 -1.89 -0.69 0.09
CA THR A 64 -1.47 -0.29 1.43
C THR A 64 -0.66 1.00 1.39
N LEU A 65 0.36 1.08 0.52
CA LEU A 65 1.19 2.28 0.36
C LEU A 65 0.37 3.48 -0.12
N TYR A 66 -0.62 3.26 -0.99
CA TYR A 66 -1.53 4.32 -1.44
C TYR A 66 -2.41 4.86 -0.31
N LEU A 67 -2.86 4.01 0.61
CA LEU A 67 -3.76 4.39 1.69
C LEU A 67 -3.04 4.91 2.95
N ILE A 68 -1.75 4.63 3.14
CA ILE A 68 -0.98 5.13 4.29
C ILE A 68 -1.13 6.66 4.48
N PRO A 69 -0.94 7.51 3.46
CA PRO A 69 -1.12 8.94 3.61
C PRO A 69 -2.53 9.32 4.06
N VAL A 70 -3.54 8.69 3.48
CA VAL A 70 -4.96 8.95 3.84
C VAL A 70 -5.19 8.64 5.31
N THR A 71 -4.79 7.44 5.75
CA THR A 71 -5.00 7.03 7.15
C THR A 71 -4.26 7.94 8.10
N TRP A 72 -3.07 8.35 7.75
CA TRP A 72 -2.25 9.18 8.60
C TRP A 72 -2.80 10.60 8.76
N PHE A 73 -3.17 11.26 7.67
CA PHE A 73 -3.74 12.60 7.71
C PHE A 73 -5.07 12.68 8.47
N TYR A 74 -5.85 11.62 8.49
CA TYR A 74 -7.15 11.59 9.13
C TYR A 74 -7.18 10.87 10.49
N GLY A 75 -6.03 10.40 10.99
CA GLY A 75 -5.94 9.71 12.28
C GLY A 75 -6.77 8.43 12.35
N VAL A 76 -6.88 7.71 11.23
CA VAL A 76 -7.66 6.48 11.15
C VAL A 76 -6.76 5.24 11.07
N GLU A 77 -7.30 4.08 11.38
CA GLU A 77 -6.59 2.82 11.28
C GLU A 77 -6.82 2.16 9.92
N LEU A 78 -5.74 1.75 9.24
CA LEU A 78 -5.80 0.87 8.08
C LEU A 78 -5.60 -0.56 8.53
N VAL A 79 -6.59 -1.41 8.28
CA VAL A 79 -6.52 -2.85 8.54
C VAL A 79 -6.28 -3.59 7.22
N VAL A 80 -5.19 -4.35 7.15
CA VAL A 80 -4.82 -5.16 5.98
C VAL A 80 -4.83 -6.65 6.33
N PRO A 81 -5.23 -7.54 5.39
CA PRO A 81 -5.31 -8.97 5.66
C PRO A 81 -3.91 -9.57 5.88
N SER A 82 -2.94 -9.17 5.09
CA SER A 82 -1.57 -9.66 5.17
C SER A 82 -0.59 -8.55 4.81
N MET A 83 0.57 -8.51 5.46
CA MET A 83 1.63 -7.52 5.22
C MET A 83 2.99 -8.18 5.18
N ASP A 84 3.82 -7.75 4.25
CA ASP A 84 5.24 -8.11 4.24
C ASP A 84 5.96 -7.55 5.47
N LYS A 85 6.81 -8.37 6.08
CA LYS A 85 7.56 -7.98 7.28
C LYS A 85 8.44 -6.76 7.05
N THR A 86 9.03 -6.62 5.87
CA THR A 86 9.88 -5.47 5.53
C THR A 86 9.07 -4.18 5.56
N LEU A 87 7.85 -4.17 5.00
CA LEU A 87 6.98 -3.01 5.11
C LEU A 87 6.60 -2.73 6.56
N CYS A 88 6.21 -3.77 7.31
CA CYS A 88 5.83 -3.64 8.71
C CYS A 88 6.95 -3.00 9.55
N ASP A 89 8.18 -3.48 9.40
CA ASP A 89 9.35 -2.97 10.12
C ASP A 89 9.72 -1.53 9.72
N ASN A 90 9.37 -1.10 8.51
CA ASN A 90 9.65 0.24 7.99
C ASN A 90 8.51 1.27 8.22
N LEU A 91 7.34 0.86 8.69
CA LEU A 91 6.25 1.80 8.98
C LEU A 91 6.68 2.98 9.89
N PRO A 92 7.44 2.78 10.98
CA PRO A 92 7.91 3.90 11.81
C PRO A 92 8.76 4.91 11.04
N ILE A 93 9.59 4.43 10.10
CA ILE A 93 10.43 5.30 9.25
C ILE A 93 9.56 6.11 8.29
N ILE A 94 8.56 5.46 7.68
CA ILE A 94 7.60 6.11 6.80
C ILE A 94 6.87 7.24 7.55
N TYR A 95 6.36 6.97 8.73
CA TYR A 95 5.68 7.97 9.57
C TYR A 95 6.59 9.11 10.00
N ALA A 96 7.82 8.80 10.42
CA ALA A 96 8.82 9.83 10.76
C ALA A 96 9.16 10.70 9.54
N THR A 97 9.18 10.13 8.34
CA THR A 97 9.42 10.87 7.09
C THR A 97 8.26 11.80 6.77
N TYR A 98 7.02 11.34 6.88
CA TYR A 98 5.85 12.21 6.72
C TYR A 98 5.87 13.36 7.71
N SER A 99 6.20 13.12 8.99
CA SER A 99 6.31 14.16 10.01
C SER A 99 7.31 15.24 9.64
N LYS A 100 8.43 14.86 9.01
CA LYS A 100 9.46 15.82 8.55
C LYS A 100 9.01 16.63 7.33
N ILE A 101 8.32 16.00 6.39
CA ILE A 101 7.91 16.63 5.13
C ILE A 101 6.77 17.62 5.35
N TYR A 102 5.78 17.23 6.13
CA TYR A 102 4.53 17.98 6.27
C TYR A 102 4.45 18.85 7.53
N GLY A 103 5.52 18.86 8.35
CA GLY A 103 5.65 19.75 9.53
C GLY A 103 4.98 19.23 10.79
N PRO A 104 4.84 20.08 11.83
CA PRO A 104 4.31 19.64 13.11
C PRO A 104 2.84 19.22 12.96
N PHE A 105 2.61 17.91 13.06
CA PHE A 105 1.27 17.35 13.03
C PHE A 105 0.57 17.54 14.37
N LYS A 106 -0.73 17.69 14.30
CA LYS A 106 -1.58 17.49 15.44
C LYS A 106 -1.58 16.02 15.81
N GLU A 107 -1.59 15.68 17.10
CA GLU A 107 -1.63 14.28 17.57
C GLU A 107 -2.79 13.48 16.95
N GLU A 108 -3.90 14.17 16.64
CA GLU A 108 -5.08 13.59 16.00
C GLU A 108 -4.89 13.13 14.55
N TRP A 109 -3.75 13.46 13.92
CA TRP A 109 -3.46 13.06 12.53
C TRP A 109 -2.66 11.76 12.42
N CYS A 110 -2.19 11.21 13.52
CA CYS A 110 -1.40 9.99 13.52
C CYS A 110 -2.30 8.75 13.38
N GLY A 111 -2.56 8.33 12.15
CA GLY A 111 -3.16 7.04 11.87
C GLY A 111 -2.15 5.90 12.03
N LYS A 112 -2.62 4.68 11.94
CA LYS A 112 -1.78 3.48 12.01
C LYS A 112 -2.18 2.46 10.96
N VAL A 113 -1.26 1.55 10.66
CA VAL A 113 -1.52 0.36 9.83
C VAL A 113 -1.40 -0.87 10.73
N THR A 114 -2.39 -1.75 10.65
CA THR A 114 -2.44 -3.01 11.39
C THR A 114 -2.65 -4.16 10.40
N ALA A 115 -1.80 -5.17 10.45
CA ALA A 115 -1.95 -6.38 9.65
C ALA A 115 -2.55 -7.50 10.48
N LYS A 116 -3.49 -8.27 9.90
CA LYS A 116 -4.00 -9.50 10.52
C LYS A 116 -2.91 -10.58 10.56
N THR A 117 -2.04 -10.60 9.54
CA THR A 117 -0.91 -11.51 9.44
C THR A 117 0.32 -10.77 8.91
N VAL A 118 1.48 -10.98 9.52
CA VAL A 118 2.77 -10.49 9.02
C VAL A 118 3.56 -11.68 8.47
N VAL A 119 4.05 -11.55 7.23
CA VAL A 119 4.74 -12.62 6.50
C VAL A 119 6.15 -12.16 6.13
N GLU A 120 7.14 -12.98 6.44
CA GLU A 120 8.51 -12.79 5.95
C GLU A 120 8.65 -13.44 4.58
N ASN A 121 8.64 -12.61 3.52
CA ASN A 121 8.82 -13.10 2.17
C ASN A 121 10.31 -13.19 1.83
N LYS A 122 10.71 -14.35 1.32
CA LYS A 122 12.06 -14.52 0.76
C LYS A 122 12.05 -14.02 -0.68
N MET A 123 12.65 -12.86 -0.91
CA MET A 123 12.84 -12.39 -2.28
C MET A 123 13.78 -13.32 -3.02
N PRO A 124 13.42 -13.77 -4.23
CA PRO A 124 14.39 -14.46 -5.09
C PRO A 124 15.54 -13.50 -5.38
N LYS A 125 16.77 -14.04 -5.50
CA LYS A 125 17.91 -13.23 -5.91
C LYS A 125 17.61 -12.59 -7.26
N SER A 126 17.40 -11.28 -7.23
CA SER A 126 17.12 -10.52 -8.43
C SER A 126 18.40 -10.35 -9.25
N ARG A 127 18.26 -10.34 -10.58
CA ARG A 127 19.30 -9.92 -11.50
C ARG A 127 19.54 -8.40 -11.43
N PHE A 128 18.60 -7.65 -10.87
CA PHE A 128 18.62 -6.21 -10.75
C PHE A 128 18.50 -5.81 -9.29
N ASP A 129 19.48 -5.05 -8.81
CA ASP A 129 19.53 -4.60 -7.41
C ASP A 129 18.72 -3.33 -7.16
N ASN A 130 18.30 -2.62 -8.22
CA ASN A 130 17.62 -1.35 -8.13
C ASN A 130 16.43 -1.27 -9.10
N ILE A 131 15.35 -0.66 -8.66
CA ILE A 131 14.21 -0.29 -9.48
C ILE A 131 14.13 1.24 -9.50
N VAL A 132 14.16 1.81 -10.68
CA VAL A 132 13.97 3.26 -10.88
C VAL A 132 12.59 3.49 -11.46
N PHE A 133 11.78 4.29 -10.76
CA PHE A 133 10.49 4.73 -11.27
C PHE A 133 10.69 5.96 -12.14
N PHE A 134 10.40 5.83 -13.42
CA PHE A 134 10.44 6.94 -14.37
C PHE A 134 9.03 7.53 -14.55
N SER A 135 8.81 8.69 -13.97
CA SER A 135 7.51 9.38 -14.07
C SER A 135 7.35 10.26 -15.31
N GLY A 136 8.43 10.46 -16.06
CA GLY A 136 8.46 11.41 -17.18
C GLY A 136 8.49 12.89 -16.73
N GLY A 137 8.58 13.17 -15.45
CA GLY A 137 8.77 14.52 -14.93
C GLY A 137 10.19 15.05 -15.16
N VAL A 138 10.36 16.37 -15.01
CA VAL A 138 11.65 17.06 -15.25
C VAL A 138 12.77 16.46 -14.39
N ASP A 139 12.46 16.08 -13.16
CA ASP A 139 13.43 15.50 -12.23
C ASP A 139 13.89 14.09 -12.63
N ALA A 140 13.07 13.36 -13.39
CA ALA A 140 13.41 12.03 -13.87
C ALA A 140 14.32 12.05 -15.11
N VAL A 141 14.47 13.20 -15.78
CA VAL A 141 15.29 13.36 -16.98
C VAL A 141 16.77 13.62 -16.64
N HIS A 142 17.06 13.96 -15.40
CA HIS A 142 18.41 14.30 -14.93
C HIS A 142 19.11 13.16 -14.15
N LEU A 143 18.53 11.97 -14.14
CA LEU A 143 19.13 10.74 -13.61
C LEU A 143 19.86 9.99 -14.73
#